data_4e045debbe44a6c320b9f366df53c426
#
_entry.id   4e045debbe44a6c320b9f366df53c426
#
_cell.length_a   1.000
_cell.length_b   1.000
_cell.length_c   1.000
_cell.angle_alpha   90.00
_cell.angle_beta   90.00
_cell.angle_gamma   90.00
#
_symmetry.space_group_name_H-M   'P 1'
#
loop_
_entity.id
_entity.type
_entity.pdbx_description
1 polymer ?
#
loop_
_entity_poly.entity_id
_entity_poly.type
_entity_poly.pdbx_seq_one_letter_code
_entity_poly.pdbx_strand_id
1 'polypeptide(L)'
;VYVDRDLCYHLEFIPNNQQDFGFRGELYVLADSTLHVKRCSFTLPKKSDVNFVNNMKITQEYTKLPNGEWALSVDDMAAEMKLLGANMLVTKATRYNDYSFDELPSKLFRGKAKTMHEADAMIRDDEFWAKYRTVELSHGESSMKAFIHRIEQSKNFKWILFGLRAFAENFVETGTMRK
;
A
#
# COMPACT_ATOMS: atom_id res chain seq x y z
N VAL A 1 5.82 27.45 -1.71
CA VAL A 1 5.93 26.75 -3.00
C VAL A 1 4.54 26.53 -3.59
N TYR A 2 4.46 26.28 -4.88
CA TYR A 2 3.20 25.94 -5.54
C TYR A 2 3.17 24.43 -5.80
N VAL A 3 2.05 23.79 -5.47
CA VAL A 3 1.75 22.37 -5.77
C VAL A 3 0.40 22.35 -6.48
N ASP A 4 0.36 21.90 -7.75
CA ASP A 4 -0.86 21.86 -8.59
C ASP A 4 -1.67 23.15 -8.57
N ARG A 5 -1.01 24.31 -8.67
CA ARG A 5 -1.56 25.68 -8.62
C ARG A 5 -1.96 26.20 -7.23
N ASP A 6 -1.89 25.38 -6.18
CA ASP A 6 -2.15 25.83 -4.82
C ASP A 6 -0.87 26.27 -4.13
N LEU A 7 -0.91 27.41 -3.46
CA LEU A 7 0.20 27.87 -2.64
C LEU A 7 0.29 27.03 -1.37
N CYS A 8 1.46 26.47 -1.10
CA CYS A 8 1.71 25.59 0.04
C CYS A 8 2.93 26.04 0.86
N TYR A 9 2.86 25.83 2.16
CA TYR A 9 4.04 25.74 3.01
C TYR A 9 4.72 24.40 2.74
N HIS A 10 6.04 24.42 2.53
CA HIS A 10 6.85 23.22 2.46
C HIS A 10 7.58 23.02 3.79
N LEU A 11 7.27 21.95 4.46
CA LEU A 11 7.82 21.60 5.76
C LEU A 11 8.64 20.33 5.63
N GLU A 12 9.86 20.35 6.12
CA GLU A 12 10.71 19.16 6.26
C GLU A 12 10.76 18.75 7.73
N PHE A 13 10.73 17.45 7.99
CA PHE A 13 10.86 16.91 9.33
C PHE A 13 11.82 15.72 9.38
N ILE A 14 12.51 15.60 10.49
CA ILE A 14 13.46 14.53 10.78
C ILE A 14 13.25 14.06 12.22
N PRO A 15 13.31 12.75 12.50
CA PRO A 15 13.28 12.25 13.88
C PRO A 15 14.46 12.79 14.69
N ASN A 16 14.24 13.16 15.94
CA ASN A 16 15.30 13.54 16.86
C ASN A 16 16.31 12.43 17.07
N ASN A 17 15.84 11.19 17.17
CA ASN A 17 16.67 10.00 17.20
C ASN A 17 16.48 9.21 15.90
N GLN A 18 17.54 9.11 15.09
CA GLN A 18 17.51 8.41 13.81
C GLN A 18 17.57 6.88 13.95
N GLN A 19 17.80 6.36 15.15
CA GLN A 19 17.78 4.92 15.43
C GLN A 19 16.37 4.43 15.75
N ASP A 20 15.49 5.30 16.20
CA ASP A 20 14.11 4.97 16.48
C ASP A 20 13.33 4.73 15.18
N PHE A 21 12.23 3.97 15.30
CA PHE A 21 11.29 3.81 14.21
C PHE A 21 10.52 5.11 14.00
N GLY A 22 11.12 6.01 13.22
CA GLY A 22 10.52 7.28 12.86
C GLY A 22 10.83 7.63 11.41
N PHE A 23 9.86 8.20 10.71
CA PHE A 23 10.06 8.68 9.36
C PHE A 23 10.69 10.08 9.37
N ARG A 24 11.54 10.34 8.39
CA ARG A 24 11.84 11.69 7.91
C ARG A 24 10.99 11.97 6.68
N GLY A 25 10.72 13.22 6.38
CA GLY A 25 9.94 13.50 5.19
C GLY A 25 9.61 14.96 4.98
N GLU A 26 8.66 15.16 4.09
CA GLU A 26 8.20 16.45 3.63
C GLU A 26 6.69 16.52 3.68
N LEU A 27 6.16 17.68 4.06
CA LEU A 27 4.74 18.00 4.04
C LEU A 27 4.53 19.25 3.20
N TYR A 28 3.54 19.20 2.33
CA TYR A 28 3.04 20.36 1.59
C TYR A 28 1.66 20.69 2.13
N VAL A 29 1.57 21.76 2.89
CA VAL A 29 0.38 22.18 3.60
C VAL A 29 -0.17 23.45 2.93
N LEU A 30 -1.45 23.49 2.62
CA LEU A 30 -2.07 24.67 2.00
C LEU A 30 -1.80 25.92 2.84
N ALA A 31 -1.36 26.98 2.18
CA ALA A 31 -1.10 28.28 2.79
C ALA A 31 -2.38 29.13 2.88
N ASP A 32 -3.48 28.49 3.29
CA ASP A 32 -4.76 29.12 3.52
C ASP A 32 -5.23 28.88 4.97
N SER A 33 -6.42 29.32 5.32
CA SER A 33 -6.97 29.13 6.67
C SER A 33 -7.27 27.66 7.04
N THR A 34 -7.30 26.77 6.07
CA THR A 34 -7.62 25.35 6.29
C THR A 34 -6.43 24.54 6.73
N LEU A 35 -5.22 24.90 6.28
CA LEU A 35 -3.96 24.21 6.57
C LEU A 35 -4.03 22.70 6.26
N HIS A 36 -4.79 22.30 5.24
CA HIS A 36 -4.85 20.91 4.82
C HIS A 36 -3.53 20.44 4.20
N VAL A 37 -3.15 19.22 4.48
CA VAL A 37 -2.03 18.56 3.79
C VAL A 37 -2.47 18.24 2.38
N LYS A 38 -1.75 18.76 1.38
CA LYS A 38 -1.98 18.48 -0.03
C LYS A 38 -1.15 17.29 -0.52
N ARG A 39 0.08 17.22 -0.07
CA ARG A 39 1.01 16.12 -0.39
C ARG A 39 1.94 15.86 0.79
N CYS A 40 2.29 14.63 1.00
CA CYS A 40 3.35 14.26 1.94
C CYS A 40 4.21 13.12 1.38
N SER A 41 5.45 13.09 1.82
CA SER A 41 6.42 12.04 1.50
C SER A 41 7.14 11.62 2.77
N PHE A 42 7.16 10.32 3.03
CA PHE A 42 7.82 9.73 4.19
C PHE A 42 8.91 8.77 3.73
N THR A 43 10.08 8.87 4.33
CA THR A 43 11.21 7.97 4.05
C THR A 43 11.74 7.43 5.36
N LEU A 44 11.95 6.13 5.42
CA LEU A 44 12.59 5.51 6.57
C LEU A 44 14.09 5.85 6.55
N PRO A 45 14.66 6.37 7.65
CA PRO A 45 16.09 6.62 7.74
C PRO A 45 16.91 5.32 7.61
N LYS A 46 18.03 5.36 6.91
CA LYS A 46 18.91 4.18 6.73
C LYS A 46 19.46 3.60 8.03
N LYS A 47 19.47 4.37 9.11
CA LYS A 47 19.94 3.97 10.43
C LYS A 47 18.81 3.43 11.33
N SER A 48 17.57 3.46 10.85
CA SER A 48 16.43 2.92 11.59
C SER A 48 16.57 1.41 11.73
N ASP A 49 16.43 0.93 12.94
CA ASP A 49 16.55 -0.51 13.28
C ASP A 49 15.23 -1.24 12.96
N VAL A 50 14.86 -1.23 11.70
CA VAL A 50 13.69 -1.98 11.22
C VAL A 50 14.15 -3.25 10.54
N ASN A 51 13.84 -4.39 11.16
CA ASN A 51 14.21 -5.68 10.65
C ASN A 51 13.76 -5.89 9.20
N PHE A 52 14.67 -6.39 8.37
CA PHE A 52 14.45 -6.74 6.96
C PHE A 52 14.18 -5.59 6.00
N VAL A 53 13.99 -4.35 6.45
CA VAL A 53 13.73 -3.19 5.60
C VAL A 53 14.99 -2.35 5.46
N ASN A 54 15.53 -2.25 4.24
CA ASN A 54 16.71 -1.42 3.95
C ASN A 54 16.33 0.02 3.65
N ASN A 55 15.19 0.21 3.01
CA ASN A 55 14.67 1.52 2.65
C ASN A 55 13.15 1.42 2.45
N MET A 56 12.43 2.51 2.77
CA MET A 56 11.00 2.62 2.50
C MET A 56 10.67 4.07 2.18
N LYS A 57 9.91 4.27 1.13
CA LYS A 57 9.33 5.56 0.77
C LYS A 57 7.82 5.41 0.60
N ILE A 58 7.09 6.32 1.22
CA ILE A 58 5.64 6.45 1.08
C ILE A 58 5.36 7.85 0.53
N THR A 59 4.47 7.97 -0.43
CA THR A 59 4.01 9.25 -0.97
C THR A 59 2.49 9.24 -0.97
N GLN A 60 1.90 10.29 -0.40
CA GLN A 60 0.46 10.46 -0.33
C GLN A 60 0.07 11.81 -0.89
N GLU A 61 -1.02 11.83 -1.67
CA GLU A 61 -1.61 13.06 -2.19
C GLU A 61 -3.08 13.12 -1.84
N TYR A 62 -3.54 14.31 -1.55
CA TYR A 62 -4.91 14.58 -1.17
C TYR A 62 -5.57 15.49 -2.19
N THR A 63 -6.85 15.25 -2.45
CA THR A 63 -7.67 16.05 -3.36
C THR A 63 -8.88 16.62 -2.64
N LYS A 64 -9.29 17.82 -3.04
CA LYS A 64 -10.52 18.44 -2.56
C LYS A 64 -11.70 17.85 -3.31
N LEU A 65 -12.66 17.34 -2.58
CA LEU A 65 -13.87 16.77 -3.13
C LEU A 65 -14.95 17.85 -3.38
N PRO A 66 -15.97 17.53 -4.20
CA PRO A 66 -17.04 18.50 -4.51
C PRO A 66 -17.80 19.03 -3.30
N ASN A 67 -17.86 18.24 -2.21
CA ASN A 67 -18.46 18.67 -0.92
C ASN A 67 -17.56 19.59 -0.09
N GLY A 68 -16.34 19.87 -0.57
CA GLY A 68 -15.37 20.74 0.10
C GLY A 68 -14.41 20.02 1.04
N GLU A 69 -14.62 18.74 1.32
CA GLU A 69 -13.72 17.94 2.16
C GLU A 69 -12.47 17.50 1.39
N TRP A 70 -11.40 17.17 2.10
CA TRP A 70 -10.18 16.64 1.54
C TRP A 70 -10.09 15.14 1.78
N ALA A 71 -9.76 14.39 0.73
CA ALA A 71 -9.60 12.94 0.80
C ALA A 71 -8.29 12.49 0.17
N LEU A 72 -7.76 11.38 0.67
CA LEU A 72 -6.58 10.72 0.11
C LEU A 72 -6.90 10.21 -1.30
N SER A 73 -6.15 10.66 -2.29
CA SER A 73 -6.34 10.27 -3.70
C SER A 73 -5.24 9.36 -4.23
N VAL A 74 -4.02 9.52 -3.72
CA VAL A 74 -2.85 8.72 -4.09
C VAL A 74 -2.18 8.20 -2.84
N ASP A 75 -1.86 6.90 -2.80
CA ASP A 75 -1.07 6.28 -1.74
C ASP A 75 -0.10 5.28 -2.37
N ASP A 76 1.12 5.73 -2.58
CA ASP A 76 2.19 4.96 -3.18
C ASP A 76 3.24 4.58 -2.13
N MET A 77 3.69 3.34 -2.17
CA MET A 77 4.76 2.84 -1.32
C MET A 77 5.77 2.04 -2.14
N ALA A 78 7.04 2.26 -1.86
CA ALA A 78 8.13 1.42 -2.33
C ALA A 78 9.01 1.05 -1.12
N ALA A 79 9.27 -0.24 -0.93
CA ALA A 79 10.11 -0.75 0.13
C ALA A 79 11.16 -1.73 -0.41
N GLU A 80 12.41 -1.46 -0.10
CA GLU A 80 13.52 -2.37 -0.34
C GLU A 80 13.71 -3.24 0.89
N MET A 81 13.58 -4.53 0.71
CA MET A 81 13.67 -5.51 1.79
C MET A 81 14.74 -6.55 1.51
N LYS A 82 15.34 -7.08 2.57
CA LYS A 82 16.24 -8.24 2.48
C LYS A 82 15.65 -9.38 3.28
N LEU A 83 15.23 -10.43 2.58
CA LEU A 83 14.62 -11.60 3.20
C LEU A 83 15.36 -12.87 2.75
N LEU A 84 15.80 -13.69 3.70
CA LEU A 84 16.51 -14.95 3.44
C LEU A 84 17.73 -14.79 2.50
N GLY A 85 18.41 -13.63 2.58
CA GLY A 85 19.56 -13.33 1.72
C GLY A 85 19.22 -12.75 0.35
N ALA A 86 17.96 -12.72 -0.05
CA ALA A 86 17.49 -12.11 -1.29
C ALA A 86 17.07 -10.65 -1.09
N ASN A 87 17.44 -9.78 -2.01
CA ASN A 87 16.94 -8.42 -2.07
C ASN A 87 15.61 -8.40 -2.83
N MET A 88 14.61 -7.79 -2.23
CA MET A 88 13.25 -7.67 -2.77
C MET A 88 12.85 -6.20 -2.82
N LEU A 89 12.19 -5.81 -3.89
CA LEU A 89 11.49 -4.53 -4.01
C LEU A 89 9.98 -4.81 -3.94
N VAL A 90 9.33 -4.23 -2.94
CA VAL A 90 7.88 -4.27 -2.79
C VAL A 90 7.33 -2.91 -3.17
N THR A 91 6.42 -2.87 -4.12
CA THR A 91 5.73 -1.64 -4.53
C THR A 91 4.22 -1.78 -4.35
N LYS A 92 3.60 -0.69 -3.95
CA LYS A 92 2.15 -0.53 -3.85
C LYS A 92 1.79 0.80 -4.49
N ALA A 93 0.88 0.78 -5.45
CA ALA A 93 0.28 1.99 -6.02
C ALA A 93 -1.23 1.94 -5.85
N THR A 94 -1.76 2.87 -5.07
CA THR A 94 -3.21 2.94 -4.81
C THR A 94 -3.74 4.28 -5.30
N ARG A 95 -4.86 4.22 -6.02
CA ARG A 95 -5.63 5.38 -6.48
C ARG A 95 -7.03 5.27 -5.93
N TYR A 96 -7.45 6.31 -5.23
CA TYR A 96 -8.80 6.43 -4.69
C TYR A 96 -9.59 7.37 -5.58
N ASN A 97 -10.74 6.90 -6.03
CA ASN A 97 -11.69 7.63 -6.86
C ASN A 97 -13.13 7.22 -6.47
N ASP A 98 -14.11 7.86 -7.07
CA ASP A 98 -15.52 7.52 -6.87
C ASP A 98 -15.95 7.51 -5.39
N TYR A 99 -15.60 8.60 -4.67
CA TYR A 99 -15.95 8.73 -3.26
C TYR A 99 -17.46 8.81 -3.06
N SER A 100 -18.02 7.97 -2.18
CA SER A 100 -19.38 8.05 -1.70
C SER A 100 -19.43 8.47 -0.24
N PHE A 101 -20.42 9.30 0.09
CA PHE A 101 -20.71 9.77 1.45
C PHE A 101 -22.01 9.18 1.99
N ASP A 102 -22.54 8.15 1.30
CA ASP A 102 -23.73 7.46 1.74
C ASP A 102 -23.50 6.74 3.07
N GLU A 103 -24.55 6.68 3.89
CA GLU A 103 -24.49 5.92 5.13
C GLU A 103 -24.19 4.43 4.84
N LEU A 104 -23.13 3.94 5.43
CA LEU A 104 -22.78 2.53 5.34
C LEU A 104 -23.76 1.68 6.15
N PRO A 105 -24.24 0.55 5.62
CA PRO A 105 -25.12 -0.35 6.34
C PRO A 105 -24.55 -0.76 7.69
N SER A 106 -25.32 -0.60 8.77
CA SER A 106 -24.88 -0.89 10.14
C SER A 106 -24.40 -2.35 10.34
N LYS A 107 -24.82 -3.27 9.47
CA LYS A 107 -24.36 -4.67 9.46
C LYS A 107 -22.85 -4.81 9.21
N LEU A 108 -22.22 -3.84 8.49
CA LEU A 108 -20.79 -3.85 8.22
C LEU A 108 -19.95 -3.63 9.49
N PHE A 109 -20.54 -3.01 10.52
CA PHE A 109 -19.87 -2.72 11.79
C PHE A 109 -20.20 -3.75 12.88
N ARG A 110 -20.98 -4.79 12.55
CA ARG A 110 -21.32 -5.86 13.49
C ARG A 110 -20.29 -6.99 13.38
N GLY A 111 -19.58 -7.25 14.45
CA GLY A 111 -18.63 -8.36 14.52
C GLY A 111 -17.27 -7.95 15.09
N LYS A 112 -16.42 -8.95 15.26
CA LYS A 112 -15.05 -8.76 15.80
C LYS A 112 -13.99 -8.53 14.71
N ALA A 113 -14.35 -8.71 13.45
CA ALA A 113 -13.43 -8.56 12.33
C ALA A 113 -13.18 -7.07 12.05
N LYS A 114 -11.92 -6.65 12.05
CA LYS A 114 -11.50 -5.27 11.72
C LYS A 114 -11.52 -5.00 10.22
N THR A 115 -11.42 -6.04 9.41
CA THR A 115 -11.45 -5.99 7.94
C THR A 115 -12.36 -7.08 7.44
N MET A 116 -13.15 -6.76 6.41
CA MET A 116 -14.00 -7.72 5.71
C MET A 116 -13.60 -7.71 4.25
N HIS A 117 -13.39 -8.89 3.68
CA HIS A 117 -13.17 -9.08 2.26
C HIS A 117 -14.35 -9.86 1.68
N GLU A 118 -14.79 -9.48 0.50
CA GLU A 118 -15.73 -10.29 -0.28
C GLU A 118 -15.04 -11.60 -0.70
N ALA A 119 -15.82 -12.66 -0.86
CA ALA A 119 -15.29 -13.99 -1.17
C ALA A 119 -14.50 -14.03 -2.49
N ASP A 120 -14.83 -13.14 -3.42
CA ASP A 120 -14.19 -13.02 -4.74
C ASP A 120 -13.16 -11.87 -4.84
N ALA A 121 -12.90 -11.15 -3.75
CA ALA A 121 -12.00 -9.97 -3.76
C ALA A 121 -10.60 -10.26 -4.31
N MET A 122 -10.13 -11.51 -4.12
CA MET A 122 -8.82 -11.96 -4.61
C MET A 122 -8.88 -12.68 -5.95
N ILE A 123 -10.09 -12.85 -6.53
CA ILE A 123 -10.32 -13.59 -7.77
C ILE A 123 -10.91 -12.63 -8.79
N ARG A 124 -10.03 -11.82 -9.39
CA ARG A 124 -10.40 -10.87 -10.45
C ARG A 124 -9.62 -11.20 -11.72
N ASP A 125 -10.31 -11.22 -12.85
CA ASP A 125 -9.71 -11.48 -14.15
C ASP A 125 -8.96 -10.26 -14.72
N ASP A 126 -8.27 -10.47 -15.82
CA ASP A 126 -7.52 -9.40 -16.48
C ASP A 126 -8.42 -8.34 -17.09
N GLU A 127 -9.67 -8.67 -17.47
CA GLU A 127 -10.64 -7.72 -18.00
C GLU A 127 -11.08 -6.73 -16.91
N PHE A 128 -11.36 -7.23 -15.70
CA PHE A 128 -11.62 -6.38 -14.54
C PHE A 128 -10.46 -5.42 -14.29
N TRP A 129 -9.22 -5.92 -14.27
CA TRP A 129 -8.06 -5.08 -14.02
C TRP A 129 -7.80 -4.08 -15.14
N ALA A 130 -8.06 -4.42 -16.41
CA ALA A 130 -7.95 -3.49 -17.53
C ALA A 130 -8.91 -2.30 -17.38
N LYS A 131 -10.11 -2.55 -16.85
CA LYS A 131 -11.12 -1.51 -16.63
C LYS A 131 -10.78 -0.58 -15.46
N TYR A 132 -10.29 -1.13 -14.34
CA TYR A 132 -10.12 -0.37 -13.10
C TYR A 132 -8.69 0.11 -12.84
N ARG A 133 -7.71 -0.41 -13.55
CA ARG A 133 -6.33 0.02 -13.39
C ARG A 133 -6.13 1.40 -14.00
N THR A 134 -5.80 2.38 -13.14
CA THR A 134 -5.49 3.76 -13.55
C THR A 134 -3.99 4.02 -13.63
N VAL A 135 -3.17 3.10 -13.15
CA VAL A 135 -1.71 3.16 -13.22
C VAL A 135 -1.21 2.04 -14.12
N GLU A 136 -0.50 2.41 -15.18
CA GLU A 136 0.12 1.43 -16.07
C GLU A 136 1.23 0.64 -15.33
N LEU A 137 1.30 -0.66 -15.61
CA LEU A 137 2.40 -1.48 -15.13
C LEU A 137 3.69 -1.07 -15.82
N SER A 138 4.75 -0.85 -15.07
CA SER A 138 6.09 -0.72 -15.62
C SER A 138 6.50 -2.00 -16.35
N HIS A 139 7.50 -1.91 -17.22
CA HIS A 139 8.05 -3.08 -17.93
C HIS A 139 8.51 -4.18 -16.94
N GLY A 140 9.12 -3.78 -15.82
CA GLY A 140 9.53 -4.71 -14.77
C GLY A 140 8.36 -5.43 -14.10
N GLU A 141 7.29 -4.71 -13.77
CA GLU A 141 6.07 -5.27 -13.16
C GLU A 141 5.33 -6.21 -14.12
N SER A 142 5.24 -5.84 -15.40
CA SER A 142 4.65 -6.70 -16.44
C SER A 142 5.44 -8.00 -16.63
N SER A 143 6.77 -7.91 -16.63
CA SER A 143 7.66 -9.06 -16.71
C SER A 143 7.57 -9.95 -15.48
N MET A 144 7.45 -9.35 -14.30
CA MET A 144 7.25 -10.05 -13.03
C MET A 144 5.90 -10.77 -13.00
N LYS A 145 4.82 -10.12 -13.46
CA LYS A 145 3.49 -10.75 -13.59
C LYS A 145 3.56 -12.00 -14.49
N ALA A 146 4.19 -11.90 -15.65
CA ALA A 146 4.37 -13.02 -16.56
C ALA A 146 5.22 -14.15 -15.95
N PHE A 147 6.26 -13.80 -15.19
CA PHE A 147 7.10 -14.74 -14.48
C PHE A 147 6.31 -15.47 -13.38
N ILE A 148 5.59 -14.75 -12.53
CA ILE A 148 4.76 -15.32 -11.45
C ILE A 148 3.74 -16.30 -12.06
N HIS A 149 3.00 -15.88 -13.09
CA HIS A 149 2.02 -16.74 -13.74
C HIS A 149 2.63 -18.05 -14.27
N ARG A 150 3.86 -17.99 -14.78
CA ARG A 150 4.59 -19.19 -15.24
C ARG A 150 4.97 -20.12 -14.09
N ILE A 151 5.44 -19.59 -12.97
CA ILE A 151 5.89 -20.41 -11.83
C ILE A 151 4.73 -20.93 -10.98
N GLU A 152 3.58 -20.24 -10.93
CA GLU A 152 2.37 -20.71 -10.23
C GLU A 152 1.86 -22.05 -10.76
N GLN A 153 2.12 -22.34 -12.03
CA GLN A 153 1.79 -23.63 -12.64
C GLN A 153 2.75 -24.74 -12.19
N SER A 154 3.90 -24.40 -11.61
CA SER A 154 4.90 -25.38 -11.16
C SER A 154 4.50 -26.02 -9.83
N LYS A 155 4.57 -27.36 -9.76
CA LYS A 155 4.31 -28.10 -8.51
C LYS A 155 5.27 -27.69 -7.38
N ASN A 156 6.53 -27.40 -7.71
CA ASN A 156 7.54 -27.02 -6.74
C ASN A 156 7.24 -25.65 -6.12
N PHE A 157 6.69 -24.72 -6.90
CA PHE A 157 6.32 -23.41 -6.41
C PHE A 157 5.15 -23.46 -5.41
N LYS A 158 4.19 -24.34 -5.66
CA LYS A 158 3.07 -24.57 -4.71
C LYS A 158 3.56 -25.03 -3.34
N TRP A 159 4.60 -25.87 -3.31
CA TRP A 159 5.23 -26.29 -2.04
C TRP A 159 6.00 -25.15 -1.37
N ILE A 160 6.69 -24.30 -2.12
CA ILE A 160 7.39 -23.12 -1.58
C ILE A 160 6.37 -22.14 -0.99
N LEU A 161 5.29 -21.83 -1.71
CA LEU A 161 4.21 -20.98 -1.21
C LEU A 161 3.55 -21.55 0.05
N PHE A 162 3.30 -22.85 0.06
CA PHE A 162 2.76 -23.53 1.25
C PHE A 162 3.70 -23.36 2.46
N GLY A 163 5.00 -23.56 2.27
CA GLY A 163 5.99 -23.36 3.33
C GLY A 163 6.08 -21.91 3.82
N LEU A 164 6.08 -20.94 2.90
CA LEU A 164 6.08 -19.51 3.22
C LEU A 164 4.81 -19.09 3.96
N ARG A 165 3.67 -19.61 3.55
CA ARG A 165 2.39 -19.32 4.20
C ARG A 165 2.33 -19.91 5.60
N ALA A 166 2.76 -21.16 5.76
CA ALA A 166 2.87 -21.81 7.08
C ALA A 166 3.79 -21.04 8.03
N PHE A 167 4.87 -20.48 7.51
CA PHE A 167 5.81 -19.68 8.30
C PHE A 167 5.24 -18.30 8.67
N ALA A 168 4.57 -17.63 7.72
CA ALA A 168 4.05 -16.28 7.91
C ALA A 168 2.79 -16.24 8.79
N GLU A 169 1.93 -17.24 8.65
CA GLU A 169 0.64 -17.30 9.35
C GLU A 169 0.72 -18.09 10.66
N ASN A 170 1.86 -18.72 10.96
CA ASN A 170 2.09 -19.60 12.12
C ASN A 170 1.06 -20.75 12.27
N PHE A 171 0.26 -21.00 11.26
CA PHE A 171 -0.65 -22.14 11.19
C PHE A 171 -0.88 -22.57 9.74
N VAL A 172 -1.24 -23.81 9.57
CA VAL A 172 -1.60 -24.40 8.28
C VAL A 172 -3.04 -24.84 8.38
N GLU A 173 -3.91 -24.23 7.60
CA GLU A 173 -5.25 -24.77 7.38
C GLU A 173 -5.14 -26.06 6.56
N THR A 174 -5.04 -27.17 7.24
CA THR A 174 -5.26 -28.47 6.59
C THR A 174 -6.76 -28.65 6.38
N GLY A 175 -7.22 -28.43 5.16
CA GLY A 175 -8.63 -28.55 4.77
C GLY A 175 -9.18 -29.96 4.88
N THR A 176 -9.11 -30.57 6.06
CA THR A 176 -9.77 -31.84 6.33
C THR A 176 -10.01 -31.94 7.84
N MET A 177 -11.16 -31.53 8.25
CA MET A 177 -11.97 -32.18 9.28
C MET A 177 -13.16 -31.30 9.64
N ARG A 178 -14.19 -31.32 8.80
CA ARG A 178 -15.54 -31.26 9.35
C ARG A 178 -16.03 -32.70 9.54
N LYS A 179 -16.02 -33.16 10.77
CA LYS A 179 -16.95 -34.15 11.25
C LYS A 179 -17.97 -33.46 12.13
#